data_5bdfdbb679ca6a11a76b702440e3a66f
#
_entry.id   5bdfdbb679ca6a11a76b702440e3a66f
#
_cell.length_a   1.000
_cell.length_b   1.000
_cell.length_c   1.000
_cell.angle_alpha   90.00
_cell.angle_beta   90.00
_cell.angle_gamma   90.00
#
_symmetry.space_group_name_H-M   'P 1'
#
loop_
_entity.id
_entity.type
_entity.pdbx_description
1 polymer ?
#
loop_
_entity_poly.entity_id
_entity_poly.type
_entity_poly.pdbx_seq_one_letter_code
_entity_poly.pdbx_strand_id
1 'polypeptide(L)'
;RSFAPYSDPHSVHFPVAPRAHPAVSARPREMDFTSHPLPMEALDMLLSRRSVKRFAPDVLPAHSDLQRIADAGANAPTGRGRQSPFIVVVTDRAVRDELSRLNAEILGRDGDPFYGAPVVMVVLADRAQPTYLYDGSLVMGNLLNAAHALGWGACWIHRAREIFERPEGKALLSQWGIDADVEGIGCCVVGQAEHFPSHPQARKEGYIRFV
;
A
#
# COMPACT_ATOMS: atom_id res chain seq x y z
N ARG A 1 7.41 -8.87 42.27
CA ARG A 1 8.36 -9.58 41.37
C ARG A 1 8.61 -8.71 40.18
N SER A 2 9.83 -8.16 40.10
CA SER A 2 10.32 -7.30 39.02
C SER A 2 10.57 -8.15 37.79
N PHE A 3 9.96 -7.79 36.65
CA PHE A 3 10.28 -8.39 35.37
C PHE A 3 11.53 -7.71 34.79
N ALA A 4 12.59 -8.47 34.59
CA ALA A 4 13.75 -8.02 33.85
C ALA A 4 13.38 -7.81 32.36
N PRO A 5 13.96 -6.81 31.67
CA PRO A 5 13.71 -6.62 30.23
C PRO A 5 14.32 -7.78 29.45
N TYR A 6 13.52 -8.38 28.57
CA TYR A 6 13.93 -9.42 27.64
C TYR A 6 14.87 -8.82 26.59
N SER A 7 16.13 -9.23 26.58
CA SER A 7 17.10 -8.89 25.53
C SER A 7 16.97 -9.90 24.38
N ASP A 8 16.52 -9.44 23.20
CA ASP A 8 16.41 -10.22 21.99
C ASP A 8 17.80 -10.40 21.36
N PRO A 9 18.32 -11.64 21.19
CA PRO A 9 19.63 -11.89 20.60
C PRO A 9 19.67 -11.76 19.06
N HIS A 10 18.56 -11.42 18.40
CA HIS A 10 18.45 -11.33 16.94
C HIS A 10 18.16 -9.91 16.43
N SER A 11 18.51 -8.86 17.17
CA SER A 11 18.42 -7.51 16.61
C SER A 11 19.46 -7.32 15.52
N VAL A 12 19.05 -7.54 14.28
CA VAL A 12 19.87 -7.20 13.11
C VAL A 12 19.87 -5.69 13.00
N HIS A 13 21.00 -5.08 13.36
CA HIS A 13 21.25 -3.65 13.12
C HIS A 13 21.52 -3.47 11.64
N PHE A 14 20.59 -2.84 10.90
CA PHE A 14 20.85 -2.37 9.56
C PHE A 14 21.74 -1.12 9.63
N PRO A 15 22.89 -1.08 8.94
CA PRO A 15 23.64 0.15 8.80
C PRO A 15 22.89 1.07 7.82
N VAL A 16 21.97 1.87 8.33
CA VAL A 16 21.44 3.01 7.59
C VAL A 16 22.56 4.04 7.55
N ALA A 17 23.17 4.24 6.37
CA ALA A 17 24.05 5.38 6.16
C ALA A 17 23.29 6.67 6.54
N PRO A 18 23.87 7.56 7.36
CA PRO A 18 23.18 8.76 7.80
C PRO A 18 23.05 9.72 6.61
N ARG A 19 21.98 9.61 5.82
CA ARG A 19 21.48 10.77 5.07
C ARG A 19 20.80 11.65 6.09
N ALA A 20 21.38 12.83 6.33
CA ALA A 20 20.79 13.87 7.14
C ALA A 20 19.39 14.19 6.59
N HIS A 21 18.38 13.62 7.23
CA HIS A 21 17.03 14.13 7.07
C HIS A 21 16.97 15.47 7.80
N PRO A 22 16.50 16.54 7.15
CA PRO A 22 16.20 17.75 7.88
C PRO A 22 15.20 17.39 9.00
N ALA A 23 15.54 17.77 10.21
CA ALA A 23 14.71 17.56 11.38
C ALA A 23 13.31 18.07 11.09
N VAL A 24 12.34 17.17 10.92
CA VAL A 24 10.93 17.51 10.87
C VAL A 24 10.47 17.79 12.29
N SER A 25 10.85 18.97 12.79
CA SER A 25 10.18 19.62 13.91
C SER A 25 8.94 20.32 13.36
N ALA A 26 7.96 19.57 12.88
CA ALA A 26 6.65 20.10 12.61
C ALA A 26 5.71 19.52 13.67
N ARG A 27 5.28 20.37 14.62
CA ARG A 27 4.04 20.14 15.35
C ARG A 27 2.96 19.82 14.32
N PRO A 28 2.02 18.88 14.61
CA PRO A 28 0.89 18.65 13.72
C PRO A 28 0.29 20.02 13.39
N ARG A 29 0.25 20.38 12.11
CA ARG A 29 -0.46 21.58 11.69
C ARG A 29 -1.89 21.38 12.14
N GLU A 30 -2.41 22.31 12.94
CA GLU A 30 -3.84 22.43 13.10
C GLU A 30 -4.43 22.51 11.70
N MET A 31 -5.18 21.51 11.31
CA MET A 31 -5.83 21.48 10.00
C MET A 31 -6.93 22.56 10.05
N ASP A 32 -6.73 23.60 9.26
CA ASP A 32 -7.77 24.60 9.02
C ASP A 32 -8.84 23.98 8.12
N PHE A 33 -9.94 23.57 8.70
CA PHE A 33 -11.08 22.96 8.02
C PHE A 33 -12.00 23.97 7.31
N THR A 34 -11.64 25.26 7.30
CA THR A 34 -12.56 26.32 6.83
C THR A 34 -12.51 26.57 5.31
N SER A 35 -11.55 26.03 4.57
CA SER A 35 -11.32 26.36 3.15
C SER A 35 -11.35 25.18 2.17
N HIS A 36 -11.64 23.94 2.65
CA HIS A 36 -11.79 22.76 1.78
C HIS A 36 -13.23 22.27 1.80
N PRO A 37 -13.74 21.65 0.70
CA PRO A 37 -15.00 20.94 0.80
C PRO A 37 -14.93 20.02 2.00
N LEU A 38 -15.98 20.01 2.82
CA LEU A 38 -16.04 19.24 4.07
C LEU A 38 -15.42 17.86 3.84
N PRO A 39 -14.41 17.47 4.63
CA PRO A 39 -13.82 16.15 4.46
C PRO A 39 -14.95 15.12 4.56
N MET A 40 -14.96 14.18 3.60
CA MET A 40 -15.88 13.05 3.66
C MET A 40 -15.78 12.44 5.06
N GLU A 41 -16.92 12.29 5.74
CA GLU A 41 -16.94 11.64 7.04
C GLU A 41 -16.22 10.30 6.94
N ALA A 42 -15.40 9.95 7.90
CA ALA A 42 -14.54 8.76 7.83
C ALA A 42 -15.36 7.48 7.56
N LEU A 43 -16.57 7.38 8.12
CA LEU A 43 -17.46 6.26 7.85
C LEU A 43 -17.97 6.27 6.42
N ASP A 44 -18.34 7.43 5.88
CA ASP A 44 -18.81 7.55 4.50
C ASP A 44 -17.72 7.17 3.51
N MET A 45 -16.48 7.56 3.77
CA MET A 45 -15.32 7.15 2.99
C MET A 45 -15.15 5.62 2.99
N LEU A 46 -15.22 4.97 4.14
CA LEU A 46 -15.12 3.51 4.25
C LEU A 46 -16.28 2.80 3.56
N LEU A 47 -17.49 3.34 3.64
CA LEU A 47 -18.70 2.76 3.04
C LEU A 47 -18.77 2.99 1.53
N SER A 48 -18.22 4.10 1.02
CA SER A 48 -18.30 4.49 -0.40
C SER A 48 -17.14 3.98 -1.25
N ARG A 49 -15.96 3.67 -0.66
CA ARG A 49 -14.78 3.21 -1.41
C ARG A 49 -15.10 1.96 -2.25
N ARG A 50 -14.69 2.00 -3.52
CA ARG A 50 -14.81 0.89 -4.48
C ARG A 50 -13.48 0.61 -5.16
N SER A 51 -13.28 -0.63 -5.61
CA SER A 51 -12.15 -0.97 -6.47
C SER A 51 -12.40 -0.46 -7.88
N VAL A 52 -11.53 0.41 -8.36
CA VAL A 52 -11.54 0.94 -9.72
C VAL A 52 -10.77 0.00 -10.63
N LYS A 53 -11.34 -0.32 -11.80
CA LYS A 53 -10.75 -1.25 -12.78
C LYS A 53 -10.66 -0.64 -14.18
N ARG A 54 -10.60 0.69 -14.26
CA ARG A 54 -10.36 1.43 -15.49
C ARG A 54 -9.83 2.80 -15.13
N PHE A 55 -8.65 3.12 -15.64
CA PHE A 55 -7.91 4.33 -15.29
C PHE A 55 -7.49 5.09 -16.54
N ALA A 56 -7.41 6.41 -16.43
CA ALA A 56 -6.78 7.27 -17.44
C ALA A 56 -5.25 7.12 -17.31
N PRO A 57 -4.56 6.51 -18.30
CA PRO A 57 -3.17 6.10 -18.15
C PRO A 57 -2.18 7.26 -18.12
N ASP A 58 -2.57 8.42 -18.65
CA ASP A 58 -1.71 9.60 -18.80
C ASP A 58 -1.89 10.63 -17.67
N VAL A 59 -2.78 10.35 -16.70
CA VAL A 59 -3.03 11.24 -15.56
C VAL A 59 -2.36 10.69 -14.32
N LEU A 60 -1.16 11.21 -14.04
CA LEU A 60 -0.39 10.87 -12.83
C LEU A 60 -0.90 11.67 -11.62
N PRO A 61 -1.13 11.03 -10.47
CA PRO A 61 -1.31 11.73 -9.22
C PRO A 61 -0.09 12.60 -8.86
N ALA A 62 -0.32 13.77 -8.28
CA ALA A 62 0.76 14.60 -7.80
C ALA A 62 1.59 13.86 -6.74
N HIS A 63 2.91 14.13 -6.69
CA HIS A 63 3.81 13.52 -5.71
C HIS A 63 3.30 13.74 -4.27
N SER A 64 2.75 14.89 -3.96
CA SER A 64 2.15 15.21 -2.66
C SER A 64 1.00 14.29 -2.29
N ASP A 65 0.15 13.90 -3.25
CA ASP A 65 -0.95 12.97 -3.01
C ASP A 65 -0.44 11.54 -2.84
N LEU A 66 0.54 11.13 -3.67
CA LEU A 66 1.19 9.82 -3.51
C LEU A 66 1.86 9.70 -2.14
N GLN A 67 2.54 10.76 -1.67
CA GLN A 67 3.13 10.80 -0.33
C GLN A 67 2.07 10.65 0.76
N ARG A 68 0.96 11.40 0.68
CA ARG A 68 -0.14 11.31 1.65
C ARG A 68 -0.77 9.93 1.69
N ILE A 69 -0.92 9.28 0.53
CA ILE A 69 -1.43 7.91 0.45
C ILE A 69 -0.43 6.95 1.12
N ALA A 70 0.86 7.06 0.81
CA ALA A 70 1.90 6.23 1.39
C ALA A 70 2.02 6.43 2.91
N ASP A 71 1.95 7.69 3.40
CA ASP A 71 1.95 8.01 4.83
C ASP A 71 0.76 7.38 5.56
N ALA A 72 -0.43 7.41 4.97
CA ALA A 72 -1.61 6.74 5.53
C ALA A 72 -1.40 5.22 5.61
N GLY A 73 -0.79 4.62 4.58
CA GLY A 73 -0.37 3.22 4.59
C GLY A 73 0.60 2.93 5.73
N ALA A 74 1.67 3.72 5.85
CA ALA A 74 2.70 3.55 6.86
C ALA A 74 2.17 3.72 8.30
N ASN A 75 1.06 4.42 8.49
CA ASN A 75 0.40 4.58 9.79
C ASN A 75 -0.58 3.44 10.13
N ALA A 76 -0.66 2.39 9.33
CA ALA A 76 -1.43 1.20 9.69
C ALA A 76 -0.83 0.54 10.95
N PRO A 77 -1.67 0.00 11.86
CA PRO A 77 -1.15 -0.72 13.02
C PRO A 77 -0.41 -1.99 12.60
N THR A 78 0.65 -2.32 13.32
CA THR A 78 1.42 -3.55 13.13
C THR A 78 1.54 -4.32 14.43
N GLY A 79 1.71 -5.63 14.35
CA GLY A 79 1.86 -6.47 15.52
C GLY A 79 3.00 -5.98 16.43
N ARG A 80 2.68 -5.59 17.66
CA ARG A 80 3.61 -5.03 18.65
C ARG A 80 4.40 -3.79 18.15
N GLY A 81 3.90 -3.08 17.14
CA GLY A 81 4.60 -1.93 16.55
C GLY A 81 5.88 -2.32 15.78
N ARG A 82 6.00 -3.54 15.29
CA ARG A 82 7.22 -4.08 14.65
C ARG A 82 7.46 -3.53 13.24
N GLN A 83 6.47 -2.88 12.62
CA GLN A 83 6.61 -2.21 11.31
C GLN A 83 7.20 -3.12 10.22
N SER A 84 6.70 -4.36 10.14
CA SER A 84 7.17 -5.34 9.15
C SER A 84 6.92 -4.94 7.69
N PRO A 85 5.92 -4.10 7.32
CA PRO A 85 5.66 -3.79 5.93
C PRO A 85 6.61 -2.73 5.35
N PHE A 86 6.83 -2.85 4.02
CA PHE A 86 7.49 -1.86 3.17
C PHE A 86 6.48 -1.40 2.11
N ILE A 87 6.52 -0.13 1.75
CA ILE A 87 5.74 0.45 0.65
C ILE A 87 6.73 0.97 -0.39
N VAL A 88 6.69 0.40 -1.59
CA VAL A 88 7.47 0.89 -2.73
C VAL A 88 6.52 1.59 -3.70
N VAL A 89 6.68 2.89 -3.87
CA VAL A 89 5.87 3.71 -4.78
C VAL A 89 6.53 3.73 -6.15
N VAL A 90 5.94 3.03 -7.12
CA VAL A 90 6.43 2.90 -8.49
C VAL A 90 5.68 3.89 -9.38
N THR A 91 6.38 4.93 -9.83
CA THR A 91 5.91 5.92 -10.81
C THR A 91 6.64 5.80 -12.14
N ASP A 92 7.75 5.06 -12.18
CA ASP A 92 8.47 4.75 -13.42
C ASP A 92 7.63 3.80 -14.28
N ARG A 93 7.39 4.23 -15.53
CA ARG A 93 6.54 3.51 -16.47
C ARG A 93 7.10 2.14 -16.83
N ALA A 94 8.41 2.02 -17.03
CA ALA A 94 9.03 0.76 -17.43
C ALA A 94 8.94 -0.28 -16.30
N VAL A 95 9.20 0.14 -15.05
CA VAL A 95 9.08 -0.73 -13.88
C VAL A 95 7.62 -1.13 -13.65
N ARG A 96 6.68 -0.20 -13.79
CA ARG A 96 5.23 -0.48 -13.71
C ARG A 96 4.80 -1.52 -14.74
N ASP A 97 5.23 -1.35 -15.99
CA ASP A 97 4.86 -2.24 -17.10
C ASP A 97 5.50 -3.63 -16.92
N GLU A 98 6.71 -3.71 -16.39
CA GLU A 98 7.36 -4.98 -16.04
C GLU A 98 6.59 -5.73 -14.93
N LEU A 99 6.19 -5.03 -13.87
CA LEU A 99 5.35 -5.63 -12.82
C LEU A 99 4.01 -6.12 -13.38
N SER A 100 3.41 -5.38 -14.30
CA SER A 100 2.18 -5.78 -14.97
C SER A 100 2.37 -7.02 -15.84
N ARG A 101 3.46 -7.06 -16.62
CA ARG A 101 3.83 -8.22 -17.45
C ARG A 101 4.00 -9.48 -16.60
N LEU A 102 4.78 -9.40 -15.53
CA LEU A 102 4.98 -10.52 -14.60
C LEU A 102 3.67 -10.99 -13.97
N ASN A 103 2.80 -10.04 -13.60
CA ASN A 103 1.50 -10.35 -13.04
C ASN A 103 0.57 -11.06 -14.06
N ALA A 104 0.59 -10.61 -15.33
CA ALA A 104 -0.19 -11.20 -16.42
C ALA A 104 0.27 -12.64 -16.71
N GLU A 105 1.57 -12.88 -16.77
CA GLU A 105 2.14 -14.21 -16.96
C GLU A 105 1.72 -15.18 -15.85
N ILE A 106 1.78 -14.75 -14.58
CA ILE A 106 1.34 -15.56 -13.44
C ILE A 106 -0.17 -15.82 -13.51
N LEU A 107 -0.94 -14.82 -13.95
CA LEU A 107 -2.39 -14.96 -14.15
C LEU A 107 -2.74 -15.91 -15.30
N GLY A 108 -1.82 -16.12 -16.25
CA GLY A 108 -2.04 -16.92 -17.45
C GLY A 108 -3.02 -16.27 -18.43
N ARG A 109 -3.01 -14.94 -18.52
CA ARG A 109 -3.86 -14.16 -19.41
C ARG A 109 -3.11 -12.98 -20.00
N ASP A 110 -3.41 -12.68 -21.26
CA ASP A 110 -2.93 -11.47 -21.91
C ASP A 110 -3.63 -10.22 -21.35
N GLY A 111 -2.98 -9.07 -21.51
CA GLY A 111 -3.49 -7.75 -21.14
C GLY A 111 -2.77 -7.15 -19.93
N ASP A 112 -3.31 -6.03 -19.43
CA ASP A 112 -2.79 -5.30 -18.29
C ASP A 112 -3.63 -5.57 -17.02
N PRO A 113 -3.14 -6.43 -16.09
CA PRO A 113 -3.83 -6.68 -14.82
C PRO A 113 -3.93 -5.44 -13.91
N PHE A 114 -3.20 -4.37 -14.23
CA PHE A 114 -3.22 -3.11 -13.50
C PHE A 114 -4.22 -2.10 -14.08
N TYR A 115 -5.00 -2.52 -15.07
CA TYR A 115 -6.14 -1.77 -15.63
C TYR A 115 -5.79 -0.38 -16.19
N GLY A 116 -4.57 -0.16 -16.66
CA GLY A 116 -4.10 1.13 -17.14
C GLY A 116 -3.69 2.12 -16.05
N ALA A 117 -3.72 1.74 -14.77
CA ALA A 117 -3.30 2.63 -13.70
C ALA A 117 -1.82 3.02 -13.86
N PRO A 118 -1.46 4.32 -13.79
CA PRO A 118 -0.10 4.77 -14.01
C PRO A 118 0.84 4.54 -12.83
N VAL A 119 0.31 4.35 -11.61
CA VAL A 119 1.10 4.19 -10.39
C VAL A 119 0.77 2.86 -9.72
N VAL A 120 1.81 2.23 -9.18
CA VAL A 120 1.70 1.00 -8.38
C VAL A 120 2.39 1.22 -7.05
N MET A 121 1.68 1.06 -5.94
CA MET A 121 2.26 0.98 -4.61
C MET A 121 2.37 -0.50 -4.24
N VAL A 122 3.59 -1.03 -4.29
CA VAL A 122 3.87 -2.41 -3.90
C VAL A 122 3.97 -2.49 -2.40
N VAL A 123 3.19 -3.38 -1.80
CA VAL A 123 3.30 -3.69 -0.37
C VAL A 123 4.01 -5.02 -0.21
N LEU A 124 5.13 -4.98 0.50
CA LEU A 124 5.94 -6.12 0.90
C LEU A 124 5.91 -6.20 2.43
N ALA A 125 6.22 -7.35 3.00
CA ALA A 125 6.36 -7.45 4.46
C ALA A 125 7.43 -8.48 4.85
N ASP A 126 8.21 -8.16 5.88
CA ASP A 126 9.28 -9.00 6.43
C ASP A 126 8.72 -10.25 7.10
N ARG A 127 9.05 -11.42 6.56
CA ARG A 127 8.63 -12.73 7.05
C ARG A 127 9.14 -13.07 8.45
N ALA A 128 10.16 -12.39 8.94
CA ALA A 128 10.65 -12.59 10.30
C ALA A 128 9.62 -12.20 11.38
N GLN A 129 8.61 -11.39 11.02
CA GLN A 129 7.54 -10.98 11.94
C GLN A 129 6.33 -11.90 11.78
N PRO A 130 5.82 -12.53 12.86
CA PRO A 130 4.74 -13.52 12.77
C PRO A 130 3.40 -12.95 12.26
N THR A 131 3.23 -11.62 12.30
CA THR A 131 2.01 -10.92 11.87
C THR A 131 2.13 -10.27 10.49
N TYR A 132 3.22 -10.51 9.77
CA TYR A 132 3.58 -9.78 8.54
C TYR A 132 2.46 -9.74 7.48
N LEU A 133 1.73 -10.83 7.29
CA LEU A 133 0.61 -10.88 6.33
C LEU A 133 -0.55 -9.97 6.75
N TYR A 134 -0.86 -9.94 8.04
CA TYR A 134 -1.93 -9.10 8.58
C TYR A 134 -1.50 -7.63 8.56
N ASP A 135 -0.27 -7.35 8.98
CA ASP A 135 0.31 -6.01 8.99
C ASP A 135 0.29 -5.41 7.57
N GLY A 136 0.79 -6.15 6.57
CA GLY A 136 0.77 -5.73 5.18
C GLY A 136 -0.65 -5.57 4.61
N SER A 137 -1.60 -6.40 5.05
CA SER A 137 -3.00 -6.28 4.63
C SER A 137 -3.66 -5.02 5.19
N LEU A 138 -3.32 -4.61 6.42
CA LEU A 138 -3.78 -3.36 7.01
C LEU A 138 -3.19 -2.14 6.29
N VAL A 139 -1.89 -2.18 5.95
CA VAL A 139 -1.25 -1.17 5.09
C VAL A 139 -2.00 -1.04 3.78
N MET A 140 -2.28 -2.15 3.09
CA MET A 140 -3.02 -2.15 1.84
C MET A 140 -4.42 -1.52 2.01
N GLY A 141 -5.13 -1.85 3.08
CA GLY A 141 -6.43 -1.25 3.40
C GLY A 141 -6.35 0.26 3.54
N ASN A 142 -5.33 0.76 4.26
CA ASN A 142 -5.11 2.19 4.42
C ASN A 142 -4.76 2.90 3.11
N LEU A 143 -3.91 2.31 2.25
CA LEU A 143 -3.59 2.85 0.91
C LEU A 143 -4.85 3.03 0.07
N LEU A 144 -5.72 2.00 0.01
CA LEU A 144 -6.97 2.02 -0.74
C LEU A 144 -7.92 3.11 -0.23
N ASN A 145 -8.04 3.26 1.09
CA ASN A 145 -8.91 4.23 1.73
C ASN A 145 -8.39 5.67 1.53
N ALA A 146 -7.08 5.88 1.68
CA ALA A 146 -6.46 7.19 1.49
C ALA A 146 -6.55 7.65 0.04
N ALA A 147 -6.31 6.76 -0.93
CA ALA A 147 -6.50 7.08 -2.34
C ALA A 147 -7.93 7.57 -2.60
N HIS A 148 -8.94 6.84 -2.10
CA HIS A 148 -10.34 7.21 -2.24
C HIS A 148 -10.67 8.55 -1.57
N ALA A 149 -10.18 8.79 -0.35
CA ALA A 149 -10.37 10.05 0.37
C ALA A 149 -9.79 11.27 -0.37
N LEU A 150 -8.76 11.05 -1.18
CA LEU A 150 -8.14 12.07 -2.03
C LEU A 150 -8.76 12.16 -3.45
N GLY A 151 -9.82 11.38 -3.73
CA GLY A 151 -10.50 11.36 -5.04
C GLY A 151 -9.81 10.51 -6.10
N TRP A 152 -8.77 9.75 -5.73
CA TRP A 152 -8.11 8.83 -6.65
C TRP A 152 -8.79 7.46 -6.68
N GLY A 153 -8.80 6.85 -7.86
CA GLY A 153 -9.16 5.45 -8.02
C GLY A 153 -8.05 4.55 -7.51
N ALA A 154 -8.41 3.43 -6.88
CA ALA A 154 -7.45 2.41 -6.47
C ALA A 154 -8.04 1.00 -6.54
N CYS A 155 -7.17 0.01 -6.68
CA CYS A 155 -7.53 -1.41 -6.63
C CYS A 155 -6.38 -2.24 -6.06
N TRP A 156 -6.71 -3.23 -5.22
CA TRP A 156 -5.76 -4.27 -4.82
C TRP A 156 -5.60 -5.29 -5.94
N ILE A 157 -4.41 -5.41 -6.48
CA ILE A 157 -4.03 -6.45 -7.41
C ILE A 157 -3.25 -7.52 -6.67
N HIS A 158 -3.69 -8.74 -6.80
CA HIS A 158 -3.08 -9.92 -6.17
C HIS A 158 -1.82 -10.38 -6.92
N ARG A 159 -1.16 -11.43 -6.45
CA ARG A 159 0.01 -12.10 -7.05
C ARG A 159 1.36 -11.37 -6.85
N ALA A 160 1.42 -10.39 -5.94
CA ALA A 160 2.70 -9.79 -5.57
C ALA A 160 3.67 -10.84 -4.98
N ARG A 161 3.15 -11.81 -4.21
CA ARG A 161 3.95 -12.92 -3.68
C ARG A 161 4.69 -13.64 -4.80
N GLU A 162 3.95 -14.12 -5.79
CA GLU A 162 4.49 -14.90 -6.89
C GLU A 162 5.44 -14.08 -7.76
N ILE A 163 5.19 -12.76 -7.92
CA ILE A 163 6.11 -11.85 -8.62
C ILE A 163 7.47 -11.84 -7.91
N PHE A 164 7.50 -11.58 -6.60
CA PHE A 164 8.75 -11.42 -5.85
C PHE A 164 9.42 -12.75 -5.45
N GLU A 165 8.80 -13.88 -5.71
CA GLU A 165 9.43 -15.20 -5.68
C GLU A 165 10.22 -15.51 -6.96
N ARG A 166 9.94 -14.82 -8.09
CA ARG A 166 10.65 -14.98 -9.37
C ARG A 166 12.00 -14.26 -9.39
N PRO A 167 12.93 -14.68 -10.27
CA PRO A 167 14.23 -14.02 -10.43
C PRO A 167 14.11 -12.52 -10.75
N GLU A 168 13.17 -12.14 -11.64
CA GLU A 168 12.93 -10.76 -12.05
C GLU A 168 12.44 -9.91 -10.88
N GLY A 169 11.49 -10.43 -10.08
CA GLY A 169 11.02 -9.76 -8.87
C GLY A 169 12.11 -9.60 -7.82
N LYS A 170 12.97 -10.61 -7.64
CA LYS A 170 14.15 -10.52 -6.75
C LYS A 170 15.15 -9.49 -7.23
N ALA A 171 15.35 -9.37 -8.55
CA ALA A 171 16.19 -8.31 -9.12
C ALA A 171 15.63 -6.91 -8.82
N LEU A 172 14.31 -6.72 -8.88
CA LEU A 172 13.67 -5.47 -8.47
C LEU A 172 13.89 -5.18 -6.98
N LEU A 173 13.74 -6.17 -6.09
CA LEU A 173 14.02 -5.99 -4.65
C LEU A 173 15.45 -5.51 -4.41
N SER A 174 16.43 -6.12 -5.08
CA SER A 174 17.84 -5.71 -4.99
C SER A 174 18.06 -4.28 -5.50
N GLN A 175 17.42 -3.90 -6.62
CA GLN A 175 17.48 -2.53 -7.14
C GLN A 175 16.87 -1.51 -6.19
N TRP A 176 15.87 -1.88 -5.42
CA TRP A 176 15.22 -1.05 -4.41
C TRP A 176 15.94 -1.05 -3.07
N GLY A 177 17.04 -1.81 -2.93
CA GLY A 177 17.80 -1.92 -1.69
C GLY A 177 17.05 -2.65 -0.57
N ILE A 178 16.18 -3.60 -0.94
CA ILE A 178 15.43 -4.43 -0.01
C ILE A 178 16.08 -5.81 0.06
N ASP A 179 16.94 -6.00 1.06
CA ASP A 179 17.70 -7.25 1.27
C ASP A 179 17.03 -8.20 2.29
N ALA A 180 15.96 -7.74 2.95
CA ALA A 180 15.20 -8.56 3.90
C ALA A 180 14.46 -9.70 3.20
N ASP A 181 14.23 -10.81 3.91
CA ASP A 181 13.33 -11.87 3.43
C ASP A 181 11.88 -11.41 3.49
N VAL A 182 11.42 -10.82 2.40
CA VAL A 182 10.08 -10.24 2.30
C VAL A 182 9.13 -11.11 1.49
N GLU A 183 7.84 -11.00 1.81
CA GLU A 183 6.76 -11.51 0.98
C GLU A 183 5.97 -10.36 0.35
N GLY A 184 5.62 -10.51 -0.93
CA GLY A 184 4.72 -9.60 -1.61
C GLY A 184 3.28 -9.78 -1.10
N ILE A 185 2.73 -8.71 -0.50
CA ILE A 185 1.35 -8.73 0.02
C ILE A 185 0.35 -8.37 -1.07
N GLY A 186 0.68 -7.40 -1.90
CA GLY A 186 -0.16 -6.96 -3.00
C GLY A 186 0.37 -5.71 -3.69
N CYS A 187 -0.23 -5.40 -4.84
CA CYS A 187 0.01 -4.17 -5.57
C CYS A 187 -1.24 -3.29 -5.47
N CYS A 188 -1.14 -2.14 -4.81
CA CYS A 188 -2.18 -1.12 -4.84
C CYS A 188 -1.96 -0.25 -6.08
N VAL A 189 -2.78 -0.43 -7.11
CA VAL A 189 -2.74 0.44 -8.28
C VAL A 189 -3.52 1.71 -8.00
N VAL A 190 -2.99 2.86 -8.43
CA VAL A 190 -3.56 4.19 -8.15
C VAL A 190 -3.53 5.03 -9.43
N GLY A 191 -4.58 5.79 -9.66
CA GLY A 191 -4.70 6.70 -10.80
C GLY A 191 -6.04 7.41 -10.87
N GLN A 192 -6.21 8.26 -11.88
CA GLN A 192 -7.50 8.89 -12.17
C GLN A 192 -8.49 7.83 -12.65
N ALA A 193 -9.59 7.65 -11.93
CA ALA A 193 -10.65 6.77 -12.35
C ALA A 193 -11.37 7.34 -13.60
N GLU A 194 -11.51 6.56 -14.67
CA GLU A 194 -12.43 6.93 -15.76
C GLU A 194 -13.89 6.85 -15.29
N HIS A 195 -14.15 5.92 -14.38
CA HIS A 195 -15.45 5.72 -13.79
C HIS A 195 -15.35 5.10 -12.40
N PHE A 196 -16.06 5.68 -11.43
CA PHE A 196 -16.22 5.06 -10.10
C PHE A 196 -17.44 4.13 -10.11
N PRO A 197 -17.27 2.86 -9.68
CA PRO A 197 -18.43 1.95 -9.58
C PRO A 197 -19.46 2.51 -8.59
N SER A 198 -20.71 2.70 -9.06
CA SER A 198 -21.76 3.35 -8.28
C SER A 198 -22.51 2.39 -7.35
N HIS A 199 -22.52 1.10 -7.65
CA HIS A 199 -23.32 0.13 -6.93
C HIS A 199 -22.44 -0.84 -6.13
N PRO A 200 -22.51 -0.83 -4.77
CA PRO A 200 -21.87 -1.85 -3.96
C PRO A 200 -22.59 -3.20 -4.14
N GLN A 201 -21.84 -4.29 -4.16
CA GLN A 201 -22.45 -5.60 -3.99
C GLN A 201 -23.14 -5.67 -2.62
N ALA A 202 -24.35 -6.21 -2.60
CA ALA A 202 -25.05 -6.51 -1.36
C ALA A 202 -24.20 -7.43 -0.48
N ARG A 203 -24.20 -7.19 0.81
CA ARG A 203 -23.54 -8.09 1.75
C ARG A 203 -24.40 -9.33 1.94
N LYS A 204 -23.75 -10.49 2.05
CA LYS A 204 -24.46 -11.75 2.32
C LYS A 204 -25.15 -11.67 3.68
N GLU A 205 -26.28 -12.36 3.80
CA GLU A 205 -26.98 -12.53 5.05
C GLU A 205 -26.05 -13.13 6.13
N GLY A 206 -26.19 -12.65 7.37
CA GLY A 206 -25.37 -13.11 8.49
C GLY A 206 -23.89 -12.72 8.42
N TYR A 207 -23.51 -11.74 7.57
CA TYR A 207 -22.13 -11.22 7.52
C TYR A 207 -21.71 -10.57 8.82
N ILE A 208 -22.65 -9.95 9.54
CA ILE A 208 -22.49 -9.37 10.88
C ILE A 208 -23.43 -10.11 11.81
N ARG A 209 -22.95 -10.48 12.99
CA ARG A 209 -23.76 -11.11 14.04
C ARG A 209 -23.56 -10.38 15.35
N PHE A 210 -24.65 -10.09 16.03
CA PHE A 210 -24.68 -9.62 17.41
C PHE A 210 -25.00 -10.83 18.29
N VAL A 211 -24.21 -11.05 19.34
CA VAL A 211 -24.33 -12.15 20.30
C VAL A 211 -24.25 -11.61 21.72
#